data_e109f7b6ff0db79e9e2c33295b4bb255
#
_entry.id   e109f7b6ff0db79e9e2c33295b4bb255
#
_cell.length_a   1.000
_cell.length_b   1.000
_cell.length_c   1.000
_cell.angle_alpha   90.00
_cell.angle_beta   90.00
_cell.angle_gamma   90.00
#
_symmetry.space_group_name_H-M   'P 1'
#
loop_
_entity.id
_entity.type
_entity.pdbx_description
1 polymer ?
#
loop_
_entity_poly.entity_id
_entity_poly.type
_entity_poly.pdbx_seq_one_letter_code
_entity_poly.pdbx_strand_id
1 'polypeptide(L)'
;QISQRASEMRGVTQIMLAKNFVFSQTAFYLLLGTMVFVVPMLTSGYSDEVQKSTTAVLFIIGPISGLIGSIPIFENASAASEAIMDLERHLKKLSGVELAVDEDGHPLHDAPTADSARYAKFKTIELRKAVFRYTPPNGDPAETFAIGPIDLTVTRGEMLFITGGNGSGKSTLLRVLTGLYPLHEGTILVDGKALPQSALQDYREIFSAVFGDFHLFSELYGVPDDALEEATDWIATLEILNKVKFDGRRFSTTDLSTGQRKRLALLAAVLENRPVLVLDEWAADQDPMFRRKFYREILGMLRSRGATIIAVTHDNRFFDAADRQMHMEDGMMAAFDPELFHD
;
A
#
# COMPACT_ATOMS: atom_id res chain seq x y z
N GLN A 1 7.73 -13.78 12.00
CA GLN A 1 7.61 -14.82 13.05
C GLN A 1 6.15 -15.15 13.37
N ILE A 2 5.23 -14.18 13.53
CA ILE A 2 3.81 -14.42 13.84
C ILE A 2 3.12 -15.14 12.67
N SER A 3 3.36 -14.73 11.44
CA SER A 3 2.81 -15.34 10.22
C SER A 3 3.29 -16.80 10.03
N GLN A 4 4.56 -17.08 10.32
CA GLN A 4 5.09 -18.44 10.28
C GLN A 4 4.45 -19.35 11.34
N ARG A 5 4.32 -18.89 12.58
CA ARG A 5 3.64 -19.65 13.65
C ARG A 5 2.17 -19.90 13.36
N ALA A 6 1.48 -18.92 12.79
CA ALA A 6 0.08 -19.09 12.36
C ALA A 6 -0.05 -20.10 11.22
N SER A 7 0.89 -20.15 10.28
CA SER A 7 0.95 -21.14 9.20
C SER A 7 1.23 -22.54 9.74
N GLU A 8 2.17 -22.68 10.67
CA GLU A 8 2.49 -23.96 11.33
C GLU A 8 1.32 -24.50 12.15
N MET A 9 0.64 -23.63 12.92
CA MET A 9 -0.54 -24.04 13.69
C MET A 9 -1.69 -24.49 12.78
N ARG A 10 -1.95 -23.81 11.65
CA ARG A 10 -2.94 -24.26 10.67
C ARG A 10 -2.58 -25.61 10.07
N GLY A 11 -1.30 -25.83 9.74
CA GLY A 11 -0.83 -27.13 9.24
C GLY A 11 -1.04 -28.26 10.23
N VAL A 12 -0.72 -28.06 11.50
CA VAL A 12 -0.92 -29.07 12.57
C VAL A 12 -2.41 -29.37 12.76
N THR A 13 -3.27 -28.36 12.77
CA THR A 13 -4.72 -28.52 12.91
C THR A 13 -5.30 -29.29 11.74
N GLN A 14 -4.90 -28.98 10.50
CA GLN A 14 -5.36 -29.73 9.31
C GLN A 14 -4.92 -31.19 9.32
N ILE A 15 -3.68 -31.48 9.74
CA ILE A 15 -3.20 -32.87 9.86
C ILE A 15 -4.00 -33.62 10.94
N MET A 16 -4.31 -32.96 12.05
CA MET A 16 -5.09 -33.56 13.14
C MET A 16 -6.53 -33.86 12.72
N LEU A 17 -7.16 -32.95 12.00
CA LEU A 17 -8.50 -33.15 11.43
C LEU A 17 -8.50 -34.30 10.39
N ALA A 18 -7.50 -34.34 9.49
CA ALA A 18 -7.37 -35.39 8.51
C ALA A 18 -7.18 -36.78 9.17
N LYS A 19 -6.36 -36.87 10.23
CA LYS A 19 -6.19 -38.14 10.99
C LYS A 19 -7.48 -38.58 11.66
N ASN A 20 -8.21 -37.67 12.30
CA ASN A 20 -9.50 -38.00 12.91
C ASN A 20 -10.54 -38.45 11.88
N PHE A 21 -10.57 -37.80 10.71
CA PHE A 21 -11.44 -38.17 9.62
C PHE A 21 -11.14 -39.58 9.11
N VAL A 22 -9.86 -39.89 8.84
CA VAL A 22 -9.43 -41.23 8.38
C VAL A 22 -9.74 -42.28 9.43
N PHE A 23 -9.48 -42.01 10.69
CA PHE A 23 -9.81 -42.96 11.78
C PHE A 23 -11.32 -43.23 11.86
N SER A 24 -12.14 -42.18 11.87
CA SER A 24 -13.60 -42.28 11.90
C SER A 24 -14.14 -43.09 10.71
N GLN A 25 -13.63 -42.81 9.51
CA GLN A 25 -14.01 -43.50 8.27
C GLN A 25 -13.64 -45.01 8.33
N THR A 26 -12.42 -45.31 8.82
CA THR A 26 -11.95 -46.69 8.97
C THR A 26 -12.78 -47.48 9.97
N ALA A 27 -13.04 -46.88 11.15
CA ALA A 27 -13.88 -47.50 12.19
C ALA A 27 -15.30 -47.77 11.67
N PHE A 28 -15.86 -46.82 10.91
CA PHE A 28 -17.17 -46.97 10.29
C PHE A 28 -17.22 -48.14 9.28
N TYR A 29 -16.26 -48.27 8.36
CA TYR A 29 -16.23 -49.35 7.38
C TYR A 29 -15.98 -50.72 8.03
N LEU A 30 -15.19 -50.77 9.12
CA LEU A 30 -15.01 -51.98 9.92
C LEU A 30 -16.33 -52.43 10.56
N LEU A 31 -17.06 -51.48 11.15
CA LEU A 31 -18.36 -51.79 11.75
C LEU A 31 -19.37 -52.22 10.72
N LEU A 32 -19.43 -51.58 9.56
CA LEU A 32 -20.27 -51.92 8.46
C LEU A 32 -19.93 -53.33 7.91
N GLY A 33 -18.65 -53.63 7.70
CA GLY A 33 -18.17 -54.92 7.27
C GLY A 33 -18.54 -56.04 8.25
N THR A 34 -18.40 -55.75 9.55
CA THR A 34 -18.84 -56.68 10.60
C THR A 34 -20.34 -56.95 10.53
N MET A 35 -21.15 -55.89 10.35
CA MET A 35 -22.61 -56.04 10.25
C MET A 35 -23.05 -56.81 9.00
N VAL A 36 -22.36 -56.59 7.86
CA VAL A 36 -22.71 -57.26 6.59
C VAL A 36 -22.24 -58.69 6.53
N PHE A 37 -21.04 -59.02 7.00
CA PHE A 37 -20.42 -60.32 6.81
C PHE A 37 -20.45 -61.20 8.07
N VAL A 38 -20.28 -60.65 9.25
CA VAL A 38 -20.17 -61.45 10.49
C VAL A 38 -21.53 -61.74 11.11
N VAL A 39 -22.42 -60.74 11.19
CA VAL A 39 -23.75 -60.91 11.82
C VAL A 39 -24.62 -62.00 11.10
N PRO A 40 -24.70 -62.06 9.76
CA PRO A 40 -25.42 -63.05 9.08
C PRO A 40 -24.87 -64.52 9.26
N MET A 41 -23.55 -64.66 9.51
CA MET A 41 -22.91 -65.92 9.81
C MET A 41 -23.30 -66.50 11.18
N LEU A 42 -23.57 -65.57 12.15
CA LEU A 42 -23.90 -65.96 13.53
C LEU A 42 -25.41 -66.20 13.75
N THR A 43 -26.25 -65.63 12.89
CA THR A 43 -27.71 -65.65 13.05
C THR A 43 -28.41 -66.09 11.77
N SER A 44 -28.77 -67.38 11.70
CA SER A 44 -29.41 -68.01 10.55
C SER A 44 -30.92 -67.75 10.42
N GLY A 45 -31.34 -66.48 10.56
CA GLY A 45 -32.76 -66.11 10.41
C GLY A 45 -33.04 -64.70 10.04
N TYR A 46 -32.00 -63.84 10.05
CA TYR A 46 -32.15 -62.41 9.88
C TYR A 46 -31.41 -61.81 8.66
N SER A 47 -31.06 -62.63 7.68
CA SER A 47 -30.29 -62.20 6.50
C SER A 47 -30.96 -61.09 5.69
N ASP A 48 -32.27 -61.17 5.53
CA ASP A 48 -33.10 -60.27 4.72
C ASP A 48 -33.22 -58.86 5.42
N GLU A 49 -33.40 -58.88 6.74
CA GLU A 49 -33.48 -57.64 7.52
C GLU A 49 -32.13 -56.92 7.63
N VAL A 50 -31.05 -57.70 7.76
CA VAL A 50 -29.68 -57.15 7.76
C VAL A 50 -29.33 -56.49 6.42
N GLN A 51 -29.71 -57.14 5.30
CA GLN A 51 -29.48 -56.64 3.95
C GLN A 51 -30.24 -55.31 3.70
N LYS A 52 -31.52 -55.22 4.08
CA LYS A 52 -32.34 -54.01 3.98
C LYS A 52 -31.78 -52.89 4.82
N SER A 53 -31.40 -53.14 6.07
CA SER A 53 -30.83 -52.17 6.97
C SER A 53 -29.47 -51.63 6.48
N THR A 54 -28.60 -52.51 5.97
CA THR A 54 -27.30 -52.14 5.40
C THR A 54 -27.46 -51.27 4.19
N THR A 55 -28.38 -51.62 3.28
CA THR A 55 -28.65 -50.80 2.08
C THR A 55 -29.16 -49.41 2.44
N ALA A 56 -30.07 -49.31 3.42
CA ALA A 56 -30.57 -48.03 3.91
C ALA A 56 -29.47 -47.16 4.52
N VAL A 57 -28.59 -47.77 5.35
CA VAL A 57 -27.47 -47.04 5.95
C VAL A 57 -26.48 -46.53 4.89
N LEU A 58 -26.12 -47.38 3.90
CA LEU A 58 -25.25 -46.97 2.80
C LEU A 58 -25.84 -45.86 1.96
N PHE A 59 -27.15 -45.86 1.74
CA PHE A 59 -27.83 -44.82 0.96
C PHE A 59 -27.84 -43.45 1.69
N ILE A 60 -27.97 -43.46 3.00
CA ILE A 60 -28.06 -42.23 3.82
C ILE A 60 -26.68 -41.64 4.09
N ILE A 61 -25.65 -42.46 4.24
CA ILE A 61 -24.32 -42.00 4.69
C ILE A 61 -23.61 -41.16 3.66
N GLY A 62 -23.78 -41.40 2.37
CA GLY A 62 -23.20 -40.63 1.29
C GLY A 62 -23.60 -39.15 1.34
N PRO A 63 -24.90 -38.85 1.30
CA PRO A 63 -25.39 -37.45 1.45
C PRO A 63 -24.98 -36.79 2.77
N ILE A 64 -25.03 -37.50 3.90
CA ILE A 64 -24.63 -36.96 5.19
C ILE A 64 -23.13 -36.60 5.21
N SER A 65 -22.26 -37.50 4.70
CA SER A 65 -20.82 -37.23 4.59
C SER A 65 -20.52 -36.05 3.68
N GLY A 66 -21.26 -35.89 2.60
CA GLY A 66 -21.18 -34.74 1.70
C GLY A 66 -21.54 -33.42 2.40
N LEU A 67 -22.62 -33.42 3.18
CA LEU A 67 -23.04 -32.27 3.96
C LEU A 67 -21.99 -31.89 5.01
N ILE A 68 -21.51 -32.85 5.79
CA ILE A 68 -20.47 -32.60 6.80
C ILE A 68 -19.17 -32.10 6.15
N GLY A 69 -18.77 -32.67 5.00
CA GLY A 69 -17.59 -32.26 4.25
C GLY A 69 -17.68 -30.84 3.66
N SER A 70 -18.89 -30.32 3.45
CA SER A 70 -19.08 -28.97 2.94
C SER A 70 -18.99 -27.88 4.03
N ILE A 71 -19.14 -28.21 5.31
CA ILE A 71 -19.08 -27.22 6.41
C ILE A 71 -17.77 -26.41 6.42
N PRO A 72 -16.56 -27.01 6.34
CA PRO A 72 -15.32 -26.25 6.32
C PRO A 72 -15.19 -25.33 5.09
N ILE A 73 -15.81 -25.70 3.97
CA ILE A 73 -15.83 -24.88 2.75
C ILE A 73 -16.66 -23.62 2.98
N PHE A 74 -17.83 -23.75 3.62
CA PHE A 74 -18.66 -22.59 3.97
C PHE A 74 -18.00 -21.69 5.01
N GLU A 75 -17.35 -22.24 6.02
CA GLU A 75 -16.60 -21.46 7.02
C GLU A 75 -15.47 -20.67 6.38
N ASN A 76 -14.68 -21.29 5.50
CA ASN A 76 -13.61 -20.60 4.77
C ASN A 76 -14.15 -19.51 3.82
N ALA A 77 -15.26 -19.80 3.13
CA ALA A 77 -15.91 -18.83 2.25
C ALA A 77 -16.45 -17.63 3.06
N SER A 78 -17.07 -17.88 4.22
CA SER A 78 -17.57 -16.85 5.10
C SER A 78 -16.45 -15.97 5.64
N ALA A 79 -15.35 -16.57 6.12
CA ALA A 79 -14.19 -15.83 6.61
C ALA A 79 -13.51 -14.99 5.50
N ALA A 80 -13.41 -15.54 4.28
CA ALA A 80 -12.89 -14.79 3.14
C ALA A 80 -13.80 -13.62 2.76
N SER A 81 -15.13 -13.82 2.77
CA SER A 81 -16.11 -12.77 2.51
C SER A 81 -16.01 -11.64 3.55
N GLU A 82 -15.90 -12.00 4.84
CA GLU A 82 -15.76 -11.03 5.91
C GLU A 82 -14.46 -10.21 5.77
N ALA A 83 -13.34 -10.85 5.42
CA ALA A 83 -12.09 -10.16 5.16
C ALA A 83 -12.18 -9.18 3.97
N ILE A 84 -12.90 -9.56 2.90
CA ILE A 84 -13.13 -8.68 1.75
C ILE A 84 -14.01 -7.49 2.16
N MET A 85 -15.08 -7.72 2.91
CA MET A 85 -15.97 -6.66 3.39
C MET A 85 -15.26 -5.70 4.36
N ASP A 86 -14.36 -6.20 5.19
CA ASP A 86 -13.53 -5.37 6.07
C ASP A 86 -12.55 -4.52 5.27
N LEU A 87 -11.90 -5.11 4.26
CA LEU A 87 -11.03 -4.38 3.36
C LEU A 87 -11.81 -3.28 2.61
N GLU A 88 -12.98 -3.60 2.09
CA GLU A 88 -13.85 -2.63 1.42
C GLU A 88 -14.25 -1.47 2.35
N ARG A 89 -14.64 -1.76 3.59
CA ARG A 89 -14.96 -0.74 4.59
C ARG A 89 -13.76 0.16 4.88
N HIS A 90 -12.55 -0.41 5.01
CA HIS A 90 -11.33 0.36 5.19
C HIS A 90 -11.02 1.23 3.98
N LEU A 91 -11.13 0.70 2.77
CA LEU A 91 -10.90 1.45 1.54
C LEU A 91 -11.92 2.58 1.37
N LYS A 92 -13.22 2.35 1.61
CA LYS A 92 -14.25 3.41 1.60
C LYS A 92 -13.96 4.51 2.61
N LYS A 93 -13.52 4.16 3.82
CA LYS A 93 -13.15 5.12 4.86
C LYS A 93 -11.94 5.97 4.47
N LEU A 94 -10.96 5.39 3.76
CA LEU A 94 -9.74 6.07 3.32
C LEU A 94 -9.95 6.89 2.04
N SER A 95 -10.75 6.41 1.12
CA SER A 95 -10.99 7.09 -0.16
C SER A 95 -11.89 8.32 -0.03
N GLY A 96 -12.76 8.35 0.99
CA GLY A 96 -13.78 9.38 1.11
C GLY A 96 -14.79 9.42 -0.04
N VAL A 97 -14.70 8.45 -0.95
CA VAL A 97 -15.61 8.29 -2.09
C VAL A 97 -16.62 7.21 -1.70
N GLU A 98 -17.89 7.58 -1.57
CA GLU A 98 -18.96 6.59 -1.65
C GLU A 98 -18.93 6.04 -3.08
N LEU A 99 -18.44 4.83 -3.25
CA LEU A 99 -18.60 4.11 -4.51
C LEU A 99 -20.10 3.98 -4.73
N ALA A 100 -20.64 4.73 -5.70
CA ALA A 100 -21.98 4.51 -6.16
C ALA A 100 -22.04 3.08 -6.72
N VAL A 101 -22.89 2.26 -6.12
CA VAL A 101 -23.16 0.90 -6.59
C VAL A 101 -24.54 0.88 -7.23
N ASP A 102 -24.73 0.06 -8.25
CA ASP A 102 -26.04 -0.23 -8.82
C ASP A 102 -26.90 -1.07 -7.86
N GLU A 103 -28.16 -1.36 -8.24
CA GLU A 103 -29.09 -2.15 -7.44
C GLU A 103 -28.58 -3.58 -7.16
N ASP A 104 -27.62 -4.08 -7.96
CA ASP A 104 -27.00 -5.39 -7.83
C ASP A 104 -25.67 -5.34 -7.04
N GLY A 105 -25.28 -4.16 -6.54
CA GLY A 105 -24.06 -3.97 -5.73
C GLY A 105 -22.76 -3.86 -6.54
N HIS A 106 -22.83 -3.72 -7.86
CA HIS A 106 -21.67 -3.48 -8.69
C HIS A 106 -21.26 -2.00 -8.65
N PRO A 107 -19.96 -1.69 -8.59
CA PRO A 107 -19.49 -0.32 -8.69
C PRO A 107 -19.95 0.27 -10.03
N LEU A 108 -20.68 1.36 -9.97
CA LEU A 108 -20.98 2.14 -11.17
C LEU A 108 -19.63 2.60 -11.76
N HIS A 109 -19.42 2.32 -13.03
CA HIS A 109 -18.18 2.65 -13.77
C HIS A 109 -17.91 4.16 -13.87
N ASP A 110 -18.85 4.98 -13.43
CA ASP A 110 -18.74 6.44 -13.39
C ASP A 110 -18.32 6.95 -12.00
N ALA A 111 -17.35 6.30 -11.34
CA ALA A 111 -16.61 7.02 -10.30
C ALA A 111 -16.08 8.30 -10.93
N PRO A 112 -16.36 9.49 -10.37
CA PRO A 112 -15.88 10.74 -10.94
C PRO A 112 -14.37 10.61 -11.10
N THR A 113 -13.91 10.63 -12.37
CA THR A 113 -12.49 10.71 -12.68
C THR A 113 -11.94 11.95 -12.01
N ALA A 114 -10.87 11.79 -11.24
CA ALA A 114 -10.23 12.92 -10.57
C ALA A 114 -9.95 14.03 -11.58
N ASP A 115 -10.35 15.25 -11.25
CA ASP A 115 -10.02 16.42 -12.07
C ASP A 115 -8.59 16.88 -11.74
N SER A 116 -7.62 16.33 -12.46
CA SER A 116 -6.21 16.70 -12.32
C SER A 116 -5.94 18.18 -12.57
N ALA A 117 -6.83 18.88 -13.26
CA ALA A 117 -6.69 20.31 -13.54
C ALA A 117 -7.14 21.21 -12.39
N ARG A 118 -8.00 20.72 -11.49
CA ARG A 118 -8.64 21.53 -10.45
C ARG A 118 -7.68 22.29 -9.54
N TYR A 119 -6.61 21.63 -9.12
CA TYR A 119 -5.58 22.22 -8.25
C TYR A 119 -4.23 22.41 -8.95
N ALA A 120 -4.11 22.07 -10.24
CA ALA A 120 -2.84 22.14 -10.96
C ALA A 120 -2.19 23.54 -10.98
N LYS A 121 -2.97 24.61 -10.80
CA LYS A 121 -2.53 26.01 -10.77
C LYS A 121 -2.57 26.62 -9.37
N PHE A 122 -2.47 25.80 -8.31
CA PHE A 122 -2.43 26.30 -6.94
C PHE A 122 -1.33 27.35 -6.75
N LYS A 123 -1.51 28.26 -5.80
CA LYS A 123 -0.48 29.22 -5.37
C LYS A 123 0.15 28.77 -4.06
N THR A 124 -0.68 28.34 -3.12
CA THR A 124 -0.24 27.88 -1.80
C THR A 124 -0.97 26.61 -1.37
N ILE A 125 -0.25 25.72 -0.70
CA ILE A 125 -0.77 24.59 0.05
C ILE A 125 -0.43 24.81 1.50
N GLU A 126 -1.41 24.74 2.40
CA GLU A 126 -1.20 24.99 3.81
C GLU A 126 -1.73 23.82 4.65
N LEU A 127 -0.91 23.37 5.59
CA LEU A 127 -1.36 22.58 6.72
C LEU A 127 -1.58 23.54 7.90
N ARG A 128 -2.75 23.51 8.53
CA ARG A 128 -3.05 24.30 9.72
C ARG A 128 -3.37 23.41 10.90
N LYS A 129 -2.55 23.48 11.95
CA LYS A 129 -2.67 22.66 13.16
C LYS A 129 -2.86 21.17 12.85
N ALA A 130 -2.17 20.71 11.81
CA ALA A 130 -2.31 19.34 11.32
C ALA A 130 -1.76 18.34 12.34
N VAL A 131 -2.59 17.37 12.73
CA VAL A 131 -2.22 16.28 13.63
C VAL A 131 -2.55 14.95 12.96
N PHE A 132 -1.60 14.04 12.97
CA PHE A 132 -1.80 12.66 12.60
C PHE A 132 -1.30 11.74 13.71
N ARG A 133 -2.07 10.69 14.02
CA ARG A 133 -1.71 9.67 15.01
C ARG A 133 -1.71 8.30 14.35
N TYR A 134 -0.58 7.62 14.48
CA TYR A 134 -0.50 6.23 14.06
C TYR A 134 -1.04 5.35 15.18
N THR A 135 -2.11 4.63 14.91
CA THR A 135 -2.65 3.64 15.86
C THR A 135 -2.20 2.26 15.40
N PRO A 136 -1.37 1.56 16.17
CA PRO A 136 -0.93 0.23 15.82
C PRO A 136 -2.11 -0.74 15.78
N PRO A 137 -2.07 -1.81 14.95
CA PRO A 137 -3.15 -2.78 14.82
C PRO A 137 -3.55 -3.44 16.14
N ASN A 138 -2.63 -3.54 17.08
CA ASN A 138 -2.85 -4.14 18.41
C ASN A 138 -3.51 -3.18 19.41
N GLY A 139 -3.70 -1.92 19.04
CA GLY A 139 -4.34 -0.93 19.91
C GLY A 139 -3.57 -0.55 21.17
N ASP A 140 -2.26 -0.86 21.25
CA ASP A 140 -1.46 -0.50 22.43
C ASP A 140 -1.17 1.02 22.42
N PRO A 141 -1.67 1.77 23.41
CA PRO A 141 -1.43 3.20 23.51
C PRO A 141 0.05 3.59 23.66
N ALA A 142 0.89 2.67 24.18
CA ALA A 142 2.32 2.90 24.39
C ALA A 142 3.12 2.94 23.08
N GLU A 143 2.57 2.36 22.00
CA GLU A 143 3.19 2.34 20.67
C GLU A 143 2.62 3.42 19.75
N THR A 144 1.84 4.38 20.25
CA THR A 144 1.21 5.43 19.44
C THR A 144 2.24 6.50 19.08
N PHE A 145 2.57 6.58 17.80
CA PHE A 145 3.37 7.68 17.25
C PHE A 145 2.43 8.76 16.70
N ALA A 146 2.75 10.01 16.98
CA ALA A 146 1.98 11.16 16.48
C ALA A 146 2.89 12.23 15.89
N ILE A 147 2.39 12.96 14.91
CA ILE A 147 3.00 14.21 14.44
C ILE A 147 2.01 15.35 14.63
N GLY A 148 2.55 16.53 14.92
CA GLY A 148 1.76 17.77 15.05
C GLY A 148 1.46 18.17 16.50
N PRO A 149 0.83 19.36 16.68
CA PRO A 149 0.22 20.19 15.62
C PRO A 149 1.25 20.86 14.70
N ILE A 150 1.06 20.74 13.39
CA ILE A 150 1.97 21.27 12.38
C ILE A 150 1.27 22.40 11.60
N ASP A 151 1.96 23.54 11.51
CA ASP A 151 1.65 24.62 10.59
C ASP A 151 2.73 24.68 9.51
N LEU A 152 2.36 24.43 8.26
CA LEU A 152 3.28 24.42 7.12
C LEU A 152 2.61 25.04 5.90
N THR A 153 3.27 25.99 5.27
CA THR A 153 2.85 26.55 3.97
C THR A 153 3.88 26.19 2.92
N VAL A 154 3.41 25.68 1.78
CA VAL A 154 4.21 25.41 0.58
C VAL A 154 3.74 26.33 -0.53
N THR A 155 4.68 27.09 -1.12
CA THR A 155 4.42 28.02 -2.23
C THR A 155 4.76 27.35 -3.56
N ARG A 156 3.95 27.59 -4.58
CA ARG A 156 4.23 27.06 -5.92
C ARG A 156 5.60 27.49 -6.44
N GLY A 157 6.35 26.55 -7.01
CA GLY A 157 7.70 26.75 -7.52
C GLY A 157 8.78 26.83 -6.45
N GLU A 158 8.41 26.71 -5.16
CA GLU A 158 9.35 26.63 -4.03
C GLU A 158 10.09 25.30 -4.03
N MET A 159 11.36 25.34 -3.64
CA MET A 159 12.13 24.15 -3.25
C MET A 159 12.29 24.14 -1.72
N LEU A 160 11.57 23.25 -1.08
CA LEU A 160 11.55 23.07 0.38
C LEU A 160 12.30 21.81 0.77
N PHE A 161 13.31 21.93 1.64
CA PHE A 161 13.96 20.79 2.26
C PHE A 161 13.45 20.60 3.69
N ILE A 162 13.16 19.35 4.03
CA ILE A 162 12.74 18.91 5.37
C ILE A 162 13.85 18.03 5.94
N THR A 163 14.39 18.43 7.08
CA THR A 163 15.47 17.78 7.80
C THR A 163 14.97 17.21 9.13
N GLY A 164 15.79 16.45 9.82
CA GLY A 164 15.47 15.90 11.15
C GLY A 164 15.97 14.48 11.34
N GLY A 165 16.05 14.01 12.57
CA GLY A 165 16.52 12.67 12.93
C GLY A 165 15.67 11.55 12.36
N ASN A 166 16.19 10.32 12.39
CA ASN A 166 15.41 9.14 12.05
C ASN A 166 14.26 8.98 13.05
N GLY A 167 13.05 8.69 12.56
CA GLY A 167 11.85 8.58 13.40
C GLY A 167 11.21 9.92 13.79
N SER A 168 11.75 11.08 13.37
CA SER A 168 11.15 12.39 13.69
C SER A 168 9.81 12.68 13.02
N GLY A 169 9.35 11.82 12.08
CA GLY A 169 8.03 11.93 11.45
C GLY A 169 8.03 12.51 10.04
N LYS A 170 9.19 12.76 9.41
CA LYS A 170 9.32 13.36 8.07
C LYS A 170 8.50 12.65 6.98
N SER A 171 8.66 11.34 6.84
CA SER A 171 7.89 10.54 5.86
C SER A 171 6.39 10.56 6.17
N THR A 172 6.02 10.59 7.44
CA THR A 172 4.62 10.73 7.87
C THR A 172 4.06 12.10 7.48
N LEU A 173 4.83 13.17 7.69
CA LEU A 173 4.46 14.52 7.26
C LEU A 173 4.24 14.59 5.74
N LEU A 174 5.13 13.99 4.95
CA LEU A 174 4.95 13.94 3.50
C LEU A 174 3.67 13.21 3.09
N ARG A 175 3.34 12.08 3.75
CA ARG A 175 2.10 11.33 3.48
C ARG A 175 0.84 12.10 3.92
N VAL A 176 0.92 12.87 4.99
CA VAL A 176 -0.16 13.77 5.41
C VAL A 176 -0.32 14.93 4.42
N LEU A 177 0.78 15.57 4.04
CA LEU A 177 0.77 16.69 3.10
C LEU A 177 0.23 16.29 1.72
N THR A 178 0.56 15.11 1.24
CA THR A 178 0.04 14.56 -0.03
C THR A 178 -1.39 14.03 0.07
N GLY A 179 -2.00 14.07 1.26
CA GLY A 179 -3.35 13.54 1.49
C GLY A 179 -3.46 12.02 1.47
N LEU A 180 -2.32 11.29 1.52
CA LEU A 180 -2.32 9.82 1.62
C LEU A 180 -2.74 9.36 3.02
N TYR A 181 -2.37 10.14 4.05
CA TYR A 181 -2.83 9.90 5.41
C TYR A 181 -3.88 10.95 5.79
N PRO A 182 -5.02 10.52 6.37
CA PRO A 182 -6.07 11.44 6.81
C PRO A 182 -5.61 12.21 8.06
N LEU A 183 -5.99 13.48 8.15
CA LEU A 183 -5.79 14.26 9.37
C LEU A 183 -6.73 13.77 10.48
N HIS A 184 -6.22 13.69 11.70
CA HIS A 184 -7.03 13.51 12.91
C HIS A 184 -7.55 14.85 13.44
N GLU A 185 -6.71 15.89 13.36
CA GLU A 185 -7.04 17.27 13.73
C GLU A 185 -6.40 18.24 12.72
N GLY A 186 -6.93 19.45 12.64
CA GLY A 186 -6.44 20.46 11.71
C GLY A 186 -7.08 20.38 10.33
N THR A 187 -6.51 21.07 9.37
CA THR A 187 -7.05 21.13 8.00
C THR A 187 -5.97 21.39 6.97
N ILE A 188 -6.19 20.88 5.75
CA ILE A 188 -5.42 21.23 4.56
C ILE A 188 -6.17 22.37 3.85
N LEU A 189 -5.45 23.42 3.46
CA LEU A 189 -6.01 24.48 2.64
C LEU A 189 -5.24 24.55 1.31
N VAL A 190 -5.95 24.84 0.24
CA VAL A 190 -5.39 25.18 -1.06
C VAL A 190 -5.86 26.59 -1.41
N ASP A 191 -4.92 27.50 -1.61
CA ASP A 191 -5.18 28.92 -1.86
C ASP A 191 -6.10 29.56 -0.77
N GLY A 192 -5.84 29.20 0.49
CA GLY A 192 -6.59 29.69 1.65
C GLY A 192 -7.98 29.06 1.85
N LYS A 193 -8.40 28.15 0.99
CA LYS A 193 -9.68 27.44 1.09
C LYS A 193 -9.48 26.02 1.61
N ALA A 194 -10.28 25.63 2.60
CA ALA A 194 -10.23 24.30 3.15
C ALA A 194 -10.54 23.25 2.06
N LEU A 195 -9.73 22.19 2.02
CA LEU A 195 -9.88 21.08 1.09
C LEU A 195 -11.07 20.22 1.53
N PRO A 196 -12.17 20.13 0.75
CA PRO A 196 -13.27 19.25 1.08
C PRO A 196 -12.87 17.79 0.81
N GLN A 197 -13.43 16.85 1.58
CA GLN A 197 -13.16 15.43 1.45
C GLN A 197 -13.45 14.90 0.03
N SER A 198 -14.49 15.41 -0.61
CA SER A 198 -14.86 15.05 -2.00
C SER A 198 -13.84 15.46 -3.05
N ALA A 199 -12.94 16.39 -2.74
CA ALA A 199 -11.89 16.85 -3.65
C ALA A 199 -10.50 16.31 -3.29
N LEU A 200 -10.42 15.37 -2.33
CA LEU A 200 -9.16 14.80 -1.88
C LEU A 200 -8.42 14.06 -3.01
N GLN A 201 -9.17 13.40 -3.90
CA GLN A 201 -8.58 12.72 -5.05
C GLN A 201 -8.01 13.72 -6.05
N ASP A 202 -8.74 14.79 -6.39
CA ASP A 202 -8.24 15.88 -7.25
C ASP A 202 -6.97 16.52 -6.67
N TYR A 203 -6.94 16.66 -5.33
CA TYR A 203 -5.77 17.18 -4.64
C TYR A 203 -4.56 16.26 -4.74
N ARG A 204 -4.74 14.94 -4.61
CA ARG A 204 -3.66 13.95 -4.76
C ARG A 204 -3.05 13.98 -6.16
N GLU A 205 -3.85 14.30 -7.17
CA GLU A 205 -3.41 14.36 -8.57
C GLU A 205 -2.37 15.45 -8.86
N ILE A 206 -2.13 16.39 -7.95
CA ILE A 206 -1.07 17.38 -8.14
C ILE A 206 0.31 16.92 -7.69
N PHE A 207 0.42 15.75 -7.07
CA PHE A 207 1.68 15.24 -6.53
C PHE A 207 2.20 14.06 -7.33
N SER A 208 3.50 14.09 -7.66
CA SER A 208 4.31 12.92 -7.95
C SER A 208 5.22 12.67 -6.74
N ALA A 209 5.28 11.44 -6.24
CA ALA A 209 6.02 11.15 -5.02
C ALA A 209 6.90 9.92 -5.14
N VAL A 210 8.14 10.02 -4.67
CA VAL A 210 9.04 8.88 -4.47
C VAL A 210 9.31 8.74 -2.98
N PHE A 211 8.57 7.85 -2.33
CA PHE A 211 8.75 7.51 -0.92
C PHE A 211 9.88 6.51 -0.72
N GLY A 212 10.37 6.34 0.52
CA GLY A 212 11.44 5.40 0.84
C GLY A 212 11.06 3.93 0.56
N ASP A 213 9.78 3.59 0.71
CA ASP A 213 9.17 2.27 0.49
C ASP A 213 8.50 2.14 -0.90
N PHE A 214 8.97 2.86 -1.90
CA PHE A 214 8.40 2.88 -3.25
C PHE A 214 8.39 1.50 -3.92
N HIS A 215 7.35 1.23 -4.70
CA HIS A 215 7.29 0.10 -5.61
C HIS A 215 7.65 0.57 -7.03
N LEU A 216 8.51 -0.18 -7.71
CA LEU A 216 8.89 0.10 -9.09
C LEU A 216 8.16 -0.86 -10.03
N PHE A 217 7.30 -0.32 -10.86
CA PHE A 217 6.62 -1.06 -11.91
C PHE A 217 7.55 -1.26 -13.12
N SER A 218 7.35 -2.35 -13.85
CA SER A 218 8.07 -2.63 -15.09
C SER A 218 7.57 -1.80 -16.28
N GLU A 219 6.48 -1.08 -16.10
CA GLU A 219 5.83 -0.26 -17.12
C GLU A 219 5.40 1.09 -16.53
N LEU A 220 5.44 2.13 -17.34
CA LEU A 220 4.97 3.47 -16.97
C LEU A 220 3.44 3.54 -17.14
N TYR A 221 2.72 3.59 -16.02
CA TYR A 221 1.27 3.75 -15.99
C TYR A 221 0.89 5.21 -15.78
N GLY A 222 -0.19 5.65 -16.44
CA GLY A 222 -0.71 7.00 -16.24
C GLY A 222 0.14 8.15 -16.79
N VAL A 223 1.24 7.83 -17.50
CA VAL A 223 2.10 8.82 -18.15
C VAL A 223 1.53 9.16 -19.53
N PRO A 224 1.33 10.45 -19.85
CA PRO A 224 0.88 10.89 -21.18
C PRO A 224 1.87 10.51 -22.28
N ASP A 225 1.38 10.24 -23.49
CA ASP A 225 2.22 9.76 -24.59
C ASP A 225 3.25 10.81 -25.03
N ASP A 226 2.93 12.10 -24.98
CA ASP A 226 3.86 13.20 -25.23
C ASP A 226 5.00 13.27 -24.22
N ALA A 227 4.73 12.96 -22.95
CA ALA A 227 5.77 12.90 -21.91
C ALA A 227 6.70 11.68 -22.09
N LEU A 228 6.23 10.59 -22.72
CA LEU A 228 7.06 9.43 -23.00
C LEU A 228 8.16 9.72 -24.03
N GLU A 229 7.99 10.71 -24.90
CA GLU A 229 9.03 11.15 -25.86
C GLU A 229 10.28 11.64 -25.12
N GLU A 230 10.12 12.26 -23.93
CA GLU A 230 11.23 12.74 -23.11
C GLU A 230 11.92 11.63 -22.30
N ALA A 231 11.34 10.44 -22.22
CA ALA A 231 11.83 9.36 -21.34
C ALA A 231 13.29 8.98 -21.65
N THR A 232 13.68 8.94 -22.91
CA THR A 232 15.05 8.59 -23.31
C THR A 232 16.07 9.61 -22.84
N ASP A 233 15.73 10.90 -22.93
CA ASP A 233 16.62 12.00 -22.47
C ASP A 233 16.74 11.98 -20.94
N TRP A 234 15.65 11.71 -20.25
CA TRP A 234 15.69 11.52 -18.79
C TRP A 234 16.49 10.29 -18.37
N ILE A 235 16.36 9.16 -19.08
CA ILE A 235 17.15 7.95 -18.83
C ILE A 235 18.66 8.25 -18.98
N ALA A 236 19.04 9.04 -19.97
CA ALA A 236 20.41 9.51 -20.17
C ALA A 236 20.85 10.45 -19.04
N THR A 237 20.03 11.44 -18.69
CA THR A 237 20.27 12.40 -17.59
C THR A 237 20.48 11.70 -16.26
N LEU A 238 19.68 10.67 -15.99
CA LEU A 238 19.72 9.84 -14.79
C LEU A 238 20.81 8.75 -14.83
N GLU A 239 21.61 8.68 -15.91
CA GLU A 239 22.74 7.77 -16.07
C GLU A 239 22.40 6.29 -15.92
N ILE A 240 21.23 5.89 -16.43
CA ILE A 240 20.75 4.50 -16.42
C ILE A 240 20.62 3.89 -17.81
N LEU A 241 21.01 4.60 -18.87
CA LEU A 241 20.90 4.18 -20.26
C LEU A 241 21.58 2.84 -20.55
N ASN A 242 22.73 2.59 -19.92
CA ASN A 242 23.50 1.36 -20.09
C ASN A 242 22.95 0.17 -19.27
N LYS A 243 21.95 0.39 -18.44
CA LYS A 243 21.37 -0.62 -17.53
C LYS A 243 19.96 -1.02 -17.91
N VAL A 244 19.21 -0.09 -18.50
CA VAL A 244 17.78 -0.29 -18.81
C VAL A 244 17.53 0.15 -20.23
N LYS A 245 16.92 -0.72 -21.03
CA LYS A 245 16.32 -0.36 -22.31
C LYS A 245 14.86 0.03 -22.08
N PHE A 246 14.41 1.02 -22.82
CA PHE A 246 13.03 1.52 -22.78
C PHE A 246 12.43 1.36 -24.17
N ASP A 247 11.27 0.72 -24.27
CA ASP A 247 10.60 0.42 -25.53
C ASP A 247 9.39 1.33 -25.79
N GLY A 248 9.38 2.52 -25.20
CA GLY A 248 8.31 3.50 -25.30
C GLY A 248 7.34 3.48 -24.11
N ARG A 249 7.26 2.40 -23.34
CA ARG A 249 6.42 2.34 -22.13
C ARG A 249 6.96 1.37 -21.06
N ARG A 250 7.73 0.35 -21.47
CA ARG A 250 8.25 -0.69 -20.60
C ARG A 250 9.76 -0.60 -20.41
N PHE A 251 10.20 -0.96 -19.23
CA PHE A 251 11.61 -1.15 -18.90
C PHE A 251 12.00 -2.60 -19.13
N SER A 252 13.18 -2.82 -19.74
CA SER A 252 13.70 -4.18 -19.98
C SER A 252 13.94 -4.97 -18.70
N THR A 253 14.19 -4.29 -17.58
CA THR A 253 14.39 -4.89 -16.25
C THR A 253 14.12 -3.87 -15.15
N THR A 254 13.69 -4.36 -14.00
CA THR A 254 13.63 -3.63 -12.73
C THR A 254 14.57 -4.23 -11.67
N ASP A 255 15.33 -5.28 -12.06
CA ASP A 255 16.34 -5.89 -11.20
C ASP A 255 17.65 -5.07 -11.28
N LEU A 256 17.71 -4.06 -10.45
CA LEU A 256 18.72 -3.01 -10.43
C LEU A 256 19.18 -2.75 -8.98
N SER A 257 20.34 -2.10 -8.81
CA SER A 257 20.76 -1.62 -7.49
C SER A 257 19.73 -0.62 -6.91
N THR A 258 19.70 -0.45 -5.59
CA THR A 258 18.75 0.46 -4.92
C THR A 258 18.83 1.88 -5.50
N GLY A 259 20.03 2.42 -5.70
CA GLY A 259 20.21 3.74 -6.30
C GLY A 259 19.65 3.81 -7.73
N GLN A 260 19.89 2.80 -8.57
CA GLN A 260 19.37 2.75 -9.94
C GLN A 260 17.84 2.59 -9.95
N ARG A 261 17.27 1.81 -9.04
CA ARG A 261 15.81 1.70 -8.86
C ARG A 261 15.20 3.04 -8.48
N LYS A 262 15.81 3.80 -7.56
CA LYS A 262 15.39 5.16 -7.21
C LYS A 262 15.47 6.11 -8.40
N ARG A 263 16.48 5.98 -9.27
CA ARG A 263 16.56 6.78 -10.51
C ARG A 263 15.40 6.47 -11.46
N LEU A 264 15.01 5.19 -11.64
CA LEU A 264 13.81 4.84 -12.41
C LEU A 264 12.51 5.33 -11.78
N ALA A 265 12.39 5.29 -10.45
CA ALA A 265 11.23 5.84 -9.76
C ALA A 265 11.13 7.36 -9.95
N LEU A 266 12.26 8.07 -9.92
CA LEU A 266 12.31 9.51 -10.24
C LEU A 266 11.91 9.77 -11.69
N LEU A 267 12.38 8.94 -12.63
CA LEU A 267 11.96 9.04 -14.04
C LEU A 267 10.44 8.99 -14.15
N ALA A 268 9.81 7.98 -13.55
CA ALA A 268 8.36 7.83 -13.57
C ALA A 268 7.65 9.07 -12.99
N ALA A 269 8.10 9.53 -11.80
CA ALA A 269 7.54 10.70 -11.14
C ALA A 269 7.69 12.01 -11.95
N VAL A 270 8.79 12.17 -12.67
CA VAL A 270 9.02 13.34 -13.54
C VAL A 270 8.16 13.30 -14.78
N LEU A 271 8.02 12.13 -15.41
CA LEU A 271 7.20 11.95 -16.61
C LEU A 271 5.69 12.07 -16.35
N GLU A 272 5.23 11.88 -15.11
CA GLU A 272 3.86 12.22 -14.71
C GLU A 272 3.57 13.72 -14.84
N ASN A 273 4.59 14.56 -14.89
CA ASN A 273 4.51 16.01 -15.07
C ASN A 273 3.55 16.72 -14.09
N ARG A 274 3.56 16.28 -12.83
CA ARG A 274 2.72 16.87 -11.76
C ARG A 274 3.34 18.15 -11.22
N PRO A 275 2.53 19.12 -10.75
CA PRO A 275 3.04 20.41 -10.25
C PRO A 275 3.93 20.30 -9.00
N VAL A 276 3.79 19.25 -8.21
CA VAL A 276 4.56 19.04 -6.96
C VAL A 276 5.27 17.70 -6.99
N LEU A 277 6.59 17.75 -6.84
CA LEU A 277 7.44 16.56 -6.70
C LEU A 277 7.85 16.38 -5.23
N VAL A 278 7.53 15.22 -4.68
CA VAL A 278 7.85 14.85 -3.30
C VAL A 278 8.89 13.74 -3.28
N LEU A 279 9.99 13.95 -2.56
CA LEU A 279 11.14 13.05 -2.52
C LEU A 279 11.50 12.72 -1.07
N ASP A 280 11.34 11.46 -0.70
CA ASP A 280 11.63 10.98 0.67
C ASP A 280 12.99 10.27 0.70
N GLU A 281 14.02 10.96 1.22
CA GLU A 281 15.40 10.48 1.34
C GLU A 281 15.93 9.85 0.04
N TRP A 282 15.56 10.45 -1.09
CA TRP A 282 15.85 9.87 -2.40
C TRP A 282 17.34 9.77 -2.69
N ALA A 283 18.13 10.78 -2.29
CA ALA A 283 19.55 10.87 -2.59
C ALA A 283 20.44 9.98 -1.70
N ALA A 284 19.90 9.43 -0.60
CA ALA A 284 20.70 8.67 0.37
C ALA A 284 21.44 7.47 -0.24
N ASP A 285 20.81 6.77 -1.20
CA ASP A 285 21.36 5.58 -1.86
C ASP A 285 22.11 5.89 -3.17
N GLN A 286 22.41 7.17 -3.44
CA GLN A 286 23.15 7.57 -4.62
C GLN A 286 24.65 7.68 -4.32
N ASP A 287 25.47 7.35 -5.33
CA ASP A 287 26.91 7.61 -5.26
C ASP A 287 27.21 9.11 -5.13
N PRO A 288 28.35 9.52 -4.55
CA PRO A 288 28.65 10.91 -4.27
C PRO A 288 28.62 11.83 -5.50
N MET A 289 29.06 11.34 -6.67
CA MET A 289 29.09 12.14 -7.90
C MET A 289 27.68 12.40 -8.41
N PHE A 290 26.86 11.36 -8.48
CA PHE A 290 25.48 11.49 -8.91
C PHE A 290 24.64 12.27 -7.91
N ARG A 291 24.88 12.11 -6.61
CA ARG A 291 24.23 12.90 -5.54
C ARG A 291 24.48 14.40 -5.74
N ARG A 292 25.73 14.79 -6.03
CA ARG A 292 26.06 16.18 -6.35
C ARG A 292 25.32 16.66 -7.61
N LYS A 293 25.29 15.87 -8.69
CA LYS A 293 24.56 16.19 -9.92
C LYS A 293 23.08 16.37 -9.64
N PHE A 294 22.50 15.50 -8.81
CA PHE A 294 21.08 15.57 -8.44
C PHE A 294 20.75 16.92 -7.80
N TYR A 295 21.46 17.30 -6.75
CA TYR A 295 21.15 18.56 -6.03
C TYR A 295 21.51 19.81 -6.83
N ARG A 296 22.59 19.80 -7.61
CA ARG A 296 23.10 20.99 -8.31
C ARG A 296 22.51 21.20 -9.71
N GLU A 297 22.12 20.13 -10.37
CA GLU A 297 21.68 20.18 -11.75
C GLU A 297 20.23 19.72 -11.92
N ILE A 298 19.91 18.48 -11.48
CA ILE A 298 18.62 17.86 -11.74
C ILE A 298 17.48 18.61 -11.04
N LEU A 299 17.63 18.93 -9.74
CA LEU A 299 16.60 19.70 -9.02
C LEU A 299 16.41 21.10 -9.63
N GLY A 300 17.49 21.76 -10.03
CA GLY A 300 17.42 23.06 -10.71
C GLY A 300 16.69 22.96 -12.06
N MET A 301 16.94 21.91 -12.84
CA MET A 301 16.26 21.64 -14.10
C MET A 301 14.75 21.41 -13.89
N LEU A 302 14.36 20.60 -12.90
CA LEU A 302 12.96 20.35 -12.56
C LEU A 302 12.25 21.63 -12.11
N ARG A 303 12.91 22.43 -11.28
CA ARG A 303 12.41 23.76 -10.86
C ARG A 303 12.21 24.71 -12.05
N SER A 304 13.16 24.77 -12.98
CA SER A 304 13.04 25.64 -14.18
C SER A 304 11.87 25.25 -15.08
N ARG A 305 11.39 24.00 -15.00
CA ARG A 305 10.16 23.52 -15.64
C ARG A 305 8.89 23.85 -14.84
N GLY A 306 9.01 24.53 -13.70
CA GLY A 306 7.89 24.98 -12.86
C GLY A 306 7.46 23.99 -11.77
N ALA A 307 8.25 22.96 -11.50
CA ALA A 307 7.97 22.04 -10.41
C ALA A 307 8.17 22.71 -9.04
N THR A 308 7.24 22.46 -8.13
CA THR A 308 7.42 22.68 -6.69
C THR A 308 8.08 21.44 -6.11
N ILE A 309 9.17 21.57 -5.38
CA ILE A 309 9.94 20.41 -4.90
C ILE A 309 9.93 20.38 -3.38
N ILE A 310 9.52 19.24 -2.82
CA ILE A 310 9.56 19.00 -1.37
C ILE A 310 10.43 17.75 -1.16
N ALA A 311 11.59 17.92 -0.55
CA ALA A 311 12.53 16.83 -0.36
C ALA A 311 12.93 16.67 1.10
N VAL A 312 12.82 15.44 1.59
CA VAL A 312 13.44 15.03 2.86
C VAL A 312 14.89 14.69 2.57
N THR A 313 15.80 15.33 3.29
CA THR A 313 17.25 15.10 3.12
C THR A 313 18.03 15.31 4.42
N HIS A 314 19.14 14.58 4.53
CA HIS A 314 20.14 14.72 5.59
C HIS A 314 21.47 15.30 5.05
N ASP A 315 21.52 15.63 3.75
CA ASP A 315 22.74 16.12 3.10
C ASP A 315 22.93 17.62 3.33
N ASN A 316 23.53 18.00 4.46
CA ASN A 316 23.81 19.39 4.84
C ASN A 316 24.62 20.18 3.80
N ARG A 317 25.50 19.50 3.04
CA ARG A 317 26.32 20.08 1.96
C ARG A 317 25.53 20.70 0.81
N PHE A 318 24.23 20.42 0.72
CA PHE A 318 23.37 20.86 -0.38
C PHE A 318 22.14 21.65 0.12
N PHE A 319 22.12 22.03 1.38
CA PHE A 319 21.00 22.80 1.94
C PHE A 319 20.81 24.15 1.25
N ASP A 320 21.90 24.74 0.71
CA ASP A 320 21.87 25.97 -0.08
C ASP A 320 21.15 25.83 -1.45
N ALA A 321 20.81 24.63 -1.89
CA ALA A 321 20.02 24.42 -3.09
C ALA A 321 18.51 24.74 -2.85
N ALA A 322 18.03 24.66 -1.62
CA ALA A 322 16.64 24.94 -1.27
C ALA A 322 16.39 26.44 -1.02
N ASP A 323 15.18 26.89 -1.36
CA ASP A 323 14.73 28.24 -0.99
C ASP A 323 14.45 28.35 0.51
N ARG A 324 14.00 27.25 1.11
CA ARG A 324 13.67 27.18 2.52
C ARG A 324 13.95 25.79 3.08
N GLN A 325 14.35 25.79 4.33
CA GLN A 325 14.63 24.59 5.10
C GLN A 325 13.76 24.56 6.34
N MET A 326 13.31 23.39 6.71
CA MET A 326 12.54 23.16 7.92
C MET A 326 13.10 21.94 8.64
N HIS A 327 13.09 21.99 9.96
CA HIS A 327 13.56 20.91 10.80
C HIS A 327 12.39 20.22 11.50
N MET A 328 12.45 18.90 11.59
CA MET A 328 11.44 18.10 12.27
C MET A 328 12.08 17.28 13.39
N GLU A 329 11.58 17.46 14.60
CA GLU A 329 12.05 16.80 15.81
C GLU A 329 10.85 16.27 16.59
N ASP A 330 10.88 15.03 17.03
CA ASP A 330 9.84 14.37 17.83
C ASP A 330 8.40 14.63 17.36
N GLY A 331 8.18 14.56 16.05
CA GLY A 331 6.87 14.77 15.46
C GLY A 331 6.44 16.23 15.31
N MET A 332 7.27 17.19 15.71
CA MET A 332 6.97 18.61 15.68
C MET A 332 7.87 19.35 14.68
N MET A 333 7.37 20.48 14.16
CA MET A 333 8.22 21.40 13.39
C MET A 333 9.01 22.26 14.35
N ALA A 334 10.33 22.25 14.19
CA ALA A 334 11.26 23.13 14.90
C ALA A 334 11.84 24.19 13.95
N ALA A 335 12.32 25.29 14.50
CA ALA A 335 13.10 26.24 13.71
C ALA A 335 14.36 25.55 13.17
N PHE A 336 14.67 25.78 11.89
CA PHE A 336 15.92 25.27 11.32
C PHE A 336 17.10 26.04 11.93
N ASP A 337 17.98 25.34 12.62
CA ASP A 337 19.21 25.88 13.15
C ASP A 337 20.39 25.36 12.31
N PRO A 338 21.05 26.22 11.53
CA PRO A 338 22.21 25.84 10.73
C PRO A 338 23.38 25.30 11.56
N GLU A 339 23.53 25.74 12.82
CA GLU A 339 24.64 25.33 13.66
C GLU A 339 24.61 23.86 14.05
N LEU A 340 23.42 23.25 14.07
CA LEU A 340 23.25 21.81 14.35
C LEU A 340 23.84 20.88 13.25
N PHE A 341 24.24 21.45 12.11
CA PHE A 341 24.69 20.69 10.93
C PHE A 341 26.12 21.07 10.49
N HIS A 342 26.84 21.84 11.28
CA HIS A 342 28.25 22.18 11.06
C HIS A 342 29.17 21.22 11.84
N ASP A 343 29.37 19.97 11.29
CA ASP A 343 30.47 19.06 11.62
C ASP A 343 31.33 18.80 10.39
#